data_1643718b50ca15d20af83c3f1d98a3e5
#
_entry.id   1643718b50ca15d20af83c3f1d98a3e5
#
_cell.length_a   1.000
_cell.length_b   1.000
_cell.length_c   1.000
_cell.angle_alpha   90.00
_cell.angle_beta   90.00
_cell.angle_gamma   90.00
#
_symmetry.space_group_name_H-M   'P 1'
#
loop_
_entity.id
_entity.type
_entity.pdbx_description
1 polymer ?
#
loop_
_entity_poly.entity_id
_entity_poly.type
_entity_poly.pdbx_seq_one_letter_code
_entity_poly.pdbx_strand_id
1 'polypeptide(L)'
;MGLRPADFAVLHNLAESEGATQLLLARALRIHPSNLVALLDGLEAGGWLERTRDPADRRRHVVALTPAGAKLLVAARAAAEAAERELLEPLKASERVQLEGLLRRLAAHSCGGARG
;
A
#
# COMPACT_ATOMS: atom_id res chain seq x y z
N MET A 1 13.57 -0.35 -8.48
CA MET A 1 12.97 -1.35 -7.60
C MET A 1 11.89 -2.21 -8.26
N GLY A 2 11.31 -1.81 -9.35
CA GLY A 2 10.30 -2.55 -10.06
C GLY A 2 8.94 -2.66 -9.34
N LEU A 3 8.79 -1.98 -8.23
CA LEU A 3 7.55 -2.01 -7.45
C LEU A 3 6.58 -0.98 -8.00
N ARG A 4 5.38 -1.45 -8.37
CA ARG A 4 4.33 -0.56 -8.85
C ARG A 4 3.62 0.11 -7.66
N PRO A 5 2.98 1.28 -7.87
CA PRO A 5 2.23 1.92 -6.78
C PRO A 5 1.20 1.01 -6.12
N ALA A 6 0.51 0.18 -6.89
CA ALA A 6 -0.46 -0.76 -6.34
C ALA A 6 0.20 -1.80 -5.45
N ASP A 7 1.38 -2.30 -5.82
CA ASP A 7 2.14 -3.25 -5.02
C ASP A 7 2.55 -2.61 -3.69
N PHE A 8 3.04 -1.37 -3.74
CA PHE A 8 3.42 -0.62 -2.55
C PHE A 8 2.22 -0.44 -1.61
N ALA A 9 1.06 -0.10 -2.16
CA ALA A 9 -0.16 0.10 -1.38
C ALA A 9 -0.57 -1.19 -0.64
N VAL A 10 -0.47 -2.33 -1.30
CA VAL A 10 -0.76 -3.62 -0.66
C VAL A 10 0.20 -3.88 0.49
N LEU A 11 1.50 -3.75 0.25
CA LEU A 11 2.52 -4.00 1.27
C LEU A 11 2.38 -3.04 2.45
N HIS A 12 2.14 -1.77 2.16
CA HIS A 12 1.94 -0.75 3.20
C HIS A 12 0.73 -1.08 4.08
N ASN A 13 -0.39 -1.44 3.46
CA ASN A 13 -1.61 -1.77 4.19
C ASN A 13 -1.39 -3.00 5.09
N LEU A 14 -0.70 -4.01 4.60
CA LEU A 14 -0.41 -5.21 5.37
C LEU A 14 0.52 -4.92 6.56
N ALA A 15 1.43 -3.96 6.41
CA ALA A 15 2.32 -3.57 7.50
C ALA A 15 1.57 -2.87 8.64
N GLU A 16 0.48 -2.16 8.31
CA GLU A 16 -0.33 -1.46 9.31
C GLU A 16 -1.28 -2.40 10.06
N SER A 17 -1.42 -3.63 9.61
CA SER A 17 -2.27 -4.64 10.22
C SER A 17 -1.47 -5.92 10.39
N GLU A 18 -1.89 -6.79 11.31
CA GLU A 18 -1.22 -8.07 11.53
C GLU A 18 -1.74 -9.15 10.59
N GLY A 19 -2.03 -8.75 9.38
CA GLY A 19 -2.66 -9.60 8.39
C GLY A 19 -4.08 -9.13 8.12
N ALA A 20 -4.60 -9.46 6.97
CA ALA A 20 -5.94 -9.06 6.56
C ALA A 20 -6.53 -10.10 5.65
N THR A 21 -7.86 -10.21 5.65
CA THR A 21 -8.52 -11.05 4.66
C THR A 21 -8.44 -10.35 3.31
N GLN A 22 -8.49 -11.13 2.23
CA GLN A 22 -8.47 -10.56 0.88
C GLN A 22 -9.63 -9.59 0.66
N LEU A 23 -10.80 -9.91 1.19
CA LEU A 23 -11.97 -9.04 1.04
C LEU A 23 -11.77 -7.69 1.72
N LEU A 24 -11.26 -7.69 2.95
CA LEU A 24 -11.00 -6.44 3.67
C LEU A 24 -9.93 -5.62 2.97
N LEU A 25 -8.90 -6.28 2.45
CA LEU A 25 -7.82 -5.63 1.74
C LEU A 25 -8.34 -4.97 0.44
N ALA A 26 -9.18 -5.70 -0.31
CA ALA A 26 -9.78 -5.16 -1.52
C ALA A 26 -10.61 -3.91 -1.22
N ARG A 27 -11.39 -3.94 -0.13
CA ARG A 27 -12.20 -2.80 0.28
C ARG A 27 -11.33 -1.61 0.69
N ALA A 28 -10.30 -1.87 1.49
CA ALA A 28 -9.40 -0.82 1.96
C ALA A 28 -8.69 -0.11 0.82
N LEU A 29 -8.27 -0.87 -0.18
CA LEU A 29 -7.52 -0.34 -1.32
C LEU A 29 -8.41 0.08 -2.49
N ARG A 30 -9.71 -0.19 -2.40
CA ARG A 30 -10.68 0.12 -3.46
C ARG A 30 -10.29 -0.53 -4.78
N ILE A 31 -9.88 -1.78 -4.69
CA ILE A 31 -9.50 -2.60 -5.84
C ILE A 31 -10.53 -3.69 -6.01
N HIS A 32 -10.91 -3.95 -7.25
CA HIS A 32 -11.82 -5.07 -7.53
C HIS A 32 -11.15 -6.37 -7.06
N PRO A 33 -11.90 -7.27 -6.38
CA PRO A 33 -11.31 -8.51 -5.85
C PRO A 33 -10.49 -9.32 -6.86
N SER A 34 -10.92 -9.41 -8.11
CA SER A 34 -10.18 -10.16 -9.13
C SER A 34 -8.84 -9.51 -9.46
N ASN A 35 -8.79 -8.18 -9.47
CA ASN A 35 -7.53 -7.46 -9.70
C ASN A 35 -6.59 -7.61 -8.51
N LEU A 36 -7.15 -7.64 -7.30
CA LEU A 36 -6.35 -7.86 -6.11
C LEU A 36 -5.71 -9.24 -6.12
N VAL A 37 -6.45 -10.27 -6.52
CA VAL A 37 -5.91 -11.64 -6.59
C VAL A 37 -4.67 -11.67 -7.49
N ALA A 38 -4.72 -11.01 -8.64
CA ALA A 38 -3.57 -10.94 -9.55
C ALA A 38 -2.37 -10.26 -8.91
N LEU A 39 -2.60 -9.16 -8.18
CA LEU A 39 -1.53 -8.48 -7.44
C LEU A 39 -0.93 -9.37 -6.36
N LEU A 40 -1.78 -10.04 -5.60
CA LEU A 40 -1.33 -10.92 -4.51
C LEU A 40 -0.55 -12.11 -5.06
N ASP A 41 -0.99 -12.67 -6.18
CA ASP A 41 -0.28 -13.77 -6.82
C ASP A 41 1.15 -13.38 -7.17
N GLY A 42 1.33 -12.19 -7.74
CA GLY A 42 2.65 -11.69 -8.08
C GLY A 42 3.54 -11.45 -6.88
N LEU A 43 2.98 -10.84 -5.84
CA LEU A 43 3.72 -10.55 -4.62
C LEU A 43 4.07 -11.82 -3.84
N GLU A 44 3.17 -12.78 -3.83
CA GLU A 44 3.43 -14.07 -3.19
C GLU A 44 4.52 -14.84 -3.94
N ALA A 45 4.47 -14.82 -5.25
CA ALA A 45 5.50 -15.46 -6.08
C ALA A 45 6.87 -14.84 -5.83
N GLY A 46 6.92 -13.55 -5.54
CA GLY A 46 8.16 -12.86 -5.20
C GLY A 46 8.64 -13.10 -3.77
N GLY A 47 7.83 -13.77 -2.95
CA GLY A 47 8.17 -14.03 -1.56
C GLY A 47 7.92 -12.87 -0.60
N TRP A 48 7.18 -11.84 -1.04
CA TRP A 48 6.94 -10.64 -0.26
C TRP A 48 5.76 -10.76 0.70
N LEU A 49 4.83 -11.66 0.42
CA LEU A 49 3.69 -11.94 1.27
C LEU A 49 3.35 -13.42 1.18
N GLU A 50 2.49 -13.86 2.08
CA GLU A 50 1.96 -15.22 2.03
C GLU A 50 0.48 -15.19 2.34
N ARG A 51 -0.24 -16.14 1.76
CA ARG A 51 -1.67 -16.33 1.98
C ARG A 51 -1.88 -17.66 2.66
N THR A 52 -2.67 -17.65 3.74
CA THR A 52 -3.03 -18.86 4.44
C THR A 52 -4.54 -18.88 4.64
N ARG A 53 -5.08 -20.06 4.85
CA ARG A 53 -6.51 -20.17 5.15
C ARG A 53 -6.72 -19.74 6.60
N ASP A 54 -7.82 -19.01 6.83
CA ASP A 54 -8.20 -18.61 8.16
C ASP A 54 -8.57 -19.88 8.96
N PRO A 55 -7.92 -20.10 10.12
CA PRO A 55 -8.27 -21.27 10.94
C PRO A 55 -9.72 -21.28 11.41
N ALA A 56 -10.31 -20.09 11.59
CA ALA A 56 -11.68 -19.95 12.05
C ALA A 56 -12.70 -20.16 10.91
N ASP A 57 -12.32 -19.82 9.67
CA ASP A 57 -13.21 -19.97 8.51
C ASP A 57 -12.36 -20.27 7.27
N ARG A 58 -12.32 -21.54 6.88
CA ARG A 58 -11.48 -22.01 5.78
C ARG A 58 -11.84 -21.44 4.41
N ARG A 59 -13.00 -20.80 4.30
CA ARG A 59 -13.39 -20.14 3.05
C ARG A 59 -12.69 -18.81 2.86
N ARG A 60 -12.01 -18.31 3.91
CA ARG A 60 -11.34 -17.01 3.90
C ARG A 60 -9.83 -17.24 3.83
N HIS A 61 -9.16 -16.33 3.13
CA HIS A 61 -7.70 -16.29 3.08
C HIS A 61 -7.20 -15.07 3.83
N VAL A 62 -6.22 -15.30 4.68
CA VAL A 62 -5.52 -14.23 5.40
C VAL A 62 -4.21 -13.98 4.69
N VAL A 63 -3.91 -12.71 4.44
CA VAL A 63 -2.70 -12.25 3.76
C VAL A 63 -1.81 -11.57 4.78
N ALA A 64 -0.54 -11.92 4.80
CA ALA A 64 0.42 -11.31 5.74
C ALA A 64 1.75 -11.09 5.05
N LEU A 65 2.48 -10.06 5.49
CA LEU A 65 3.83 -9.82 5.01
C LEU A 65 4.78 -10.90 5.50
N THR A 66 5.71 -11.28 4.64
CA THR A 66 6.87 -12.07 5.04
C THR A 66 7.95 -11.11 5.55
N PRO A 67 8.98 -11.62 6.24
CA PRO A 67 10.13 -10.78 6.60
C PRO A 67 10.76 -10.10 5.39
N ALA A 68 10.83 -10.80 4.25
CA ALA A 68 11.34 -10.22 3.01
C ALA A 68 10.45 -9.08 2.52
N GLY A 69 9.12 -9.23 2.64
CA GLY A 69 8.18 -8.18 2.27
C GLY A 69 8.32 -6.95 3.15
N ALA A 70 8.52 -7.16 4.45
CA ALA A 70 8.74 -6.05 5.38
C ALA A 70 10.03 -5.28 5.03
N LYS A 71 11.09 -5.99 4.68
CA LYS A 71 12.35 -5.36 4.27
C LYS A 71 12.18 -4.58 2.97
N LEU A 72 11.46 -5.16 2.01
CA LEU A 72 11.18 -4.49 0.75
C LEU A 72 10.42 -3.19 0.99
N LEU A 73 9.42 -3.22 1.88
CA LEU A 73 8.63 -2.04 2.20
C LEU A 73 9.48 -0.93 2.81
N VAL A 74 10.38 -1.28 3.74
CA VAL A 74 11.30 -0.31 4.34
C VAL A 74 12.16 0.34 3.26
N ALA A 75 12.73 -0.45 2.37
CA ALA A 75 13.56 0.05 1.27
C ALA A 75 12.75 0.92 0.32
N ALA A 76 11.51 0.52 0.01
CA ALA A 76 10.65 1.28 -0.88
C ALA A 76 10.27 2.63 -0.27
N ARG A 77 9.98 2.65 1.04
CA ARG A 77 9.67 3.90 1.74
C ARG A 77 10.86 4.85 1.73
N ALA A 78 12.06 4.32 1.98
CA ALA A 78 13.27 5.12 1.96
C ALA A 78 13.52 5.72 0.57
N ALA A 79 13.33 4.92 -0.47
CA ALA A 79 13.46 5.40 -1.84
C ALA A 79 12.44 6.48 -2.19
N ALA A 80 11.19 6.29 -1.74
CA ALA A 80 10.13 7.27 -1.96
C ALA A 80 10.43 8.59 -1.25
N GLU A 81 10.90 8.51 0.00
CA GLU A 81 11.27 9.70 0.77
C GLU A 81 12.44 10.44 0.12
N ALA A 82 13.43 9.73 -0.37
CA ALA A 82 14.57 10.32 -1.06
C ALA A 82 14.12 11.04 -2.35
N ALA A 83 13.25 10.40 -3.12
CA ALA A 83 12.71 10.99 -4.34
C ALA A 83 11.87 12.24 -4.03
N GLU A 84 11.09 12.19 -2.96
CA GLU A 84 10.28 13.32 -2.52
C GLU A 84 11.16 14.50 -2.12
N ARG A 85 12.21 14.24 -1.34
CA ARG A 85 13.15 15.30 -0.95
C ARG A 85 13.79 15.96 -2.15
N GLU A 86 14.20 15.16 -3.12
CA GLU A 86 14.80 15.67 -4.35
C GLU A 86 13.81 16.49 -5.16
N LEU A 87 12.58 16.01 -5.27
CA LEU A 87 11.52 16.70 -5.99
C LEU A 87 11.20 18.05 -5.33
N LEU A 88 11.20 18.11 -4.00
CA LEU A 88 10.82 19.28 -3.24
C LEU A 88 11.99 20.23 -2.94
N GLU A 89 13.20 19.87 -3.36
CA GLU A 89 14.38 20.67 -3.10
C GLU A 89 14.22 22.15 -3.47
N PRO A 90 13.61 22.51 -4.62
CA PRO A 90 13.44 23.93 -4.97
C PRO A 90 12.52 24.71 -4.05
N LEU A 91 11.74 24.02 -3.20
CA LEU A 91 10.78 24.68 -2.33
C LEU A 91 11.38 25.02 -0.97
N LYS A 92 11.00 26.19 -0.45
CA LYS A 92 11.33 26.58 0.92
C LYS A 92 10.49 25.74 1.90
N ALA A 93 10.92 25.68 3.17
CA ALA A 93 10.23 24.92 4.18
C ALA A 93 8.74 25.30 4.29
N SER A 94 8.44 26.60 4.26
CA SER A 94 7.06 27.08 4.32
C SER A 94 6.25 26.64 3.11
N GLU A 95 6.87 26.63 1.94
CA GLU A 95 6.21 26.22 0.71
C GLU A 95 5.91 24.71 0.71
N ARG A 96 6.82 23.92 1.29
CA ARG A 96 6.60 22.47 1.44
C ARG A 96 5.41 22.19 2.34
N VAL A 97 5.27 22.96 3.43
CA VAL A 97 4.14 22.85 4.33
C VAL A 97 2.84 23.18 3.62
N GLN A 98 2.85 24.24 2.80
CA GLN A 98 1.69 24.63 2.01
C GLN A 98 1.30 23.53 1.02
N LEU A 99 2.27 22.98 0.31
CA LEU A 99 2.04 21.91 -0.65
C LEU A 99 1.46 20.69 0.04
N GLU A 100 2.03 20.30 1.17
CA GLU A 100 1.55 19.15 1.93
C GLU A 100 0.09 19.33 2.35
N GLY A 101 -0.25 20.53 2.83
CA GLY A 101 -1.63 20.84 3.20
C GLY A 101 -2.59 20.75 2.03
N LEU A 102 -2.16 21.27 0.86
CA LEU A 102 -2.98 21.20 -0.35
C LEU A 102 -3.17 19.77 -0.83
N LEU A 103 -2.13 18.96 -0.77
CA LEU A 103 -2.22 17.55 -1.16
C LEU A 103 -3.14 16.78 -0.24
N ARG A 104 -3.12 17.05 1.06
CA ARG A 104 -4.05 16.44 2.00
C ARG A 104 -5.49 16.78 1.68
N ARG A 105 -5.76 18.04 1.32
CA ARG A 105 -7.10 18.45 0.93
C ARG A 105 -7.56 17.74 -0.32
N LEU A 106 -6.68 17.58 -1.31
CA LEU A 106 -7.00 16.85 -2.53
C LEU A 106 -7.26 15.37 -2.23
N ALA A 107 -6.43 14.76 -1.39
CA ALA A 107 -6.59 13.36 -1.02
C ALA A 107 -7.91 13.13 -0.28
N ALA A 108 -8.24 14.00 0.66
CA ALA A 108 -9.49 13.90 1.41
C ALA A 108 -10.71 14.06 0.49
N HIS A 109 -10.66 15.03 -0.43
CA HIS A 109 -11.73 15.24 -1.40
C HIS A 109 -11.87 14.04 -2.33
N SER A 110 -10.75 13.55 -2.84
CA SER A 110 -10.74 12.40 -3.74
C SER A 110 -11.34 11.16 -3.06
N CYS A 111 -10.95 10.91 -1.82
CA CYS A 111 -11.51 9.79 -1.05
C CYS A 111 -13.01 9.98 -0.81
N GLY A 112 -13.44 11.21 -0.50
CA GLY A 112 -14.84 11.52 -0.32
C GLY A 112 -15.61 11.46 -1.62
N GLY A 113 -15.04 12.00 -2.71
CA GLY A 113 -15.68 12.05 -4.02
C GLY A 113 -15.83 10.68 -4.66
N ALA A 114 -14.96 9.75 -4.32
CA ALA A 114 -14.98 8.42 -4.92
C ALA A 114 -16.24 7.63 -4.61
N ARG A 115 -17.02 8.09 -3.68
CA ARG A 115 -18.28 7.44 -3.32
C ARG A 115 -19.41 7.77 -4.27
N GLY A 116 -19.21 8.75 -5.07
CA GLY A 116 -20.22 9.28 -5.97
C GLY A 116 -21.01 8.25 -6.70
#